data_2e41d65f35c70f06baf10955439b0236
#
_entry.id   2e41d65f35c70f06baf10955439b0236
#
_cell.length_a   1.000
_cell.length_b   1.000
_cell.length_c   1.000
_cell.angle_alpha   90.00
_cell.angle_beta   90.00
_cell.angle_gamma   90.00
#
_symmetry.space_group_name_H-M   'P 1'
#
loop_
_entity.id
_entity.type
_entity.pdbx_description
1 polymer ?
#
loop_
_entity_poly.entity_id
_entity_poly.type
_entity_poly.pdbx_seq_one_letter_code
_entity_poly.pdbx_strand_id
1 'polypeptide(L)'
;MRVAFATTDGINVDEHFGRAGMFAIYELTKDGYRFVEMRKFSEGRDTEIEKTKGMGEIHEDRVQRKVDRLSDCKIIYLTEIGGPSAARLARKGIMPLKVKEMVTIEEALKKLLDTLRTSPPPWLRKAMNNT
;
A
#
# COMPACT_ATOMS: atom_id res chain seq x y z
N MET A 1 10.78 5.33 -7.13
CA MET A 1 9.75 5.36 -6.08
C MET A 1 8.98 4.04 -6.09
N ARG A 2 8.86 3.41 -4.93
CA ARG A 2 8.08 2.17 -4.82
C ARG A 2 6.63 2.44 -4.50
N VAL A 3 5.75 1.69 -5.17
CA VAL A 3 4.30 1.81 -5.03
C VAL A 3 3.74 0.42 -4.72
N ALA A 4 2.88 0.33 -3.71
CA ALA A 4 2.25 -0.92 -3.32
C ALA A 4 0.78 -0.93 -3.69
N PHE A 5 0.27 -2.10 -4.06
CA PHE A 5 -1.14 -2.29 -4.45
C PHE A 5 -1.74 -3.42 -3.63
N ALA A 6 -2.77 -3.11 -2.84
CA ALA A 6 -3.51 -4.11 -2.09
C ALA A 6 -4.35 -4.94 -3.07
N THR A 7 -4.07 -6.23 -3.16
CA THR A 7 -4.64 -7.08 -4.19
C THR A 7 -4.86 -8.51 -3.68
N THR A 8 -5.86 -9.20 -4.25
CA THR A 8 -6.08 -10.61 -3.99
C THR A 8 -5.55 -11.49 -5.12
N ASP A 9 -5.40 -10.93 -6.33
CA ASP A 9 -5.06 -11.70 -7.53
C ASP A 9 -3.80 -11.22 -8.26
N GLY A 10 -3.19 -10.13 -7.78
CA GLY A 10 -2.02 -9.55 -8.45
C GLY A 10 -2.34 -8.73 -9.69
N ILE A 11 -3.62 -8.58 -10.02
CA ILE A 11 -4.08 -7.89 -11.23
C ILE A 11 -4.91 -6.65 -10.88
N ASN A 12 -5.80 -6.77 -9.91
CA ASN A 12 -6.74 -5.73 -9.51
C ASN A 12 -6.40 -5.11 -8.17
N VAL A 13 -6.70 -3.82 -8.01
CA VAL A 13 -6.70 -3.19 -6.69
C VAL A 13 -8.07 -3.46 -6.08
N ASP A 14 -8.17 -4.50 -5.27
CA ASP A 14 -9.45 -5.03 -4.83
C ASP A 14 -9.52 -5.36 -3.34
N GLU A 15 -8.60 -4.85 -2.53
CA GLU A 15 -8.60 -5.21 -1.12
C GLU A 15 -8.52 -4.00 -0.19
N HIS A 16 -9.12 -4.14 0.99
CA HIS A 16 -8.99 -3.20 2.09
C HIS A 16 -7.60 -3.33 2.72
N PHE A 17 -7.05 -2.24 3.20
CA PHE A 17 -5.72 -2.26 3.82
C PHE A 17 -5.63 -3.28 4.95
N GLY A 18 -6.60 -3.28 5.85
CA GLY A 18 -6.58 -4.17 7.01
C GLY A 18 -6.74 -5.65 6.68
N ARG A 19 -7.39 -5.96 5.56
CA ARG A 19 -7.62 -7.34 5.14
C ARG A 19 -6.59 -7.85 4.15
N ALA A 20 -5.81 -6.96 3.57
CA ALA A 20 -4.91 -7.34 2.49
C ALA A 20 -3.88 -8.37 2.97
N GLY A 21 -3.93 -9.55 2.39
CA GLY A 21 -2.98 -10.63 2.61
C GLY A 21 -1.79 -10.56 1.70
N MET A 22 -1.82 -9.68 0.70
CA MET A 22 -0.65 -9.45 -0.15
C MET A 22 -0.72 -8.10 -0.84
N PHE A 23 0.46 -7.59 -1.16
CA PHE A 23 0.64 -6.34 -1.89
C PHE A 23 1.60 -6.56 -3.04
N ALA A 24 1.22 -6.10 -4.23
CA ALA A 24 2.11 -6.10 -5.39
C ALA A 24 2.96 -4.82 -5.32
N ILE A 25 4.27 -4.97 -5.41
CA ILE A 25 5.20 -3.86 -5.30
C ILE A 25 5.80 -3.55 -6.67
N TYR A 26 5.72 -2.29 -7.07
CA TYR A 26 6.26 -1.81 -8.34
C TYR A 26 7.23 -0.66 -8.09
N GLU A 27 8.25 -0.56 -8.94
CA GLU A 27 9.14 0.60 -8.98
C GLU A 27 8.68 1.51 -10.10
N LEU A 28 8.43 2.79 -9.78
CA LEU A 28 7.98 3.81 -10.74
C LEU A 28 9.03 4.89 -10.89
N THR A 29 9.38 5.20 -12.14
CA THR A 29 10.23 6.33 -12.50
C THR A 29 9.55 7.09 -13.64
N LYS A 30 10.11 8.22 -14.06
CA LYS A 30 9.58 8.96 -15.20
C LYS A 30 9.68 8.16 -16.51
N ASP A 31 10.56 7.16 -16.54
CA ASP A 31 10.76 6.33 -17.72
C ASP A 31 9.77 5.17 -17.82
N GLY A 32 9.08 4.84 -16.73
CA GLY A 32 8.13 3.75 -16.73
C GLY A 32 8.02 3.08 -15.36
N TYR A 33 7.55 1.86 -15.36
CA TYR A 33 7.40 1.09 -14.13
C TYR A 33 7.77 -0.37 -14.37
N ARG A 34 8.19 -1.05 -13.29
CA ARG A 34 8.50 -2.48 -13.32
C ARG A 34 8.04 -3.17 -12.05
N PHE A 35 7.64 -4.41 -12.19
CA PHE A 35 7.26 -5.25 -11.04
C PHE A 35 8.50 -5.58 -10.22
N VAL A 36 8.42 -5.42 -8.90
CA VAL A 36 9.51 -5.75 -7.98
C VAL A 36 9.26 -7.10 -7.32
N GLU A 37 8.16 -7.22 -6.59
CA GLU A 37 7.84 -8.44 -5.85
C GLU A 37 6.40 -8.43 -5.36
N MET A 38 5.93 -9.61 -4.97
CA MET A 38 4.68 -9.74 -4.25
C MET A 38 5.03 -9.93 -2.78
N ARG A 39 4.53 -9.04 -1.90
CA ARG A 39 4.72 -9.18 -0.45
C ARG A 39 3.49 -9.79 0.17
N LYS A 40 3.66 -10.93 0.80
CA LYS A 40 2.58 -11.65 1.45
C LYS A 40 2.64 -11.46 2.95
N PHE A 41 1.46 -11.34 3.55
CA PHE A 41 1.30 -11.19 5.00
C PHE A 41 0.46 -12.35 5.50
N SER A 42 1.01 -13.14 6.42
CA SER A 42 0.33 -14.33 6.92
C SER A 42 -0.49 -13.98 8.16
N GLU A 43 -1.75 -13.64 7.97
CA GLU A 43 -2.64 -13.30 9.07
C GLU A 43 -3.06 -14.52 9.90
N GLY A 44 -3.07 -15.71 9.29
CA GLY A 44 -3.49 -16.93 9.98
C GLY A 44 -2.52 -17.50 11.00
N ARG A 45 -1.25 -17.06 10.98
CA ARG A 45 -0.23 -17.60 11.88
C ARG A 45 -0.29 -17.04 13.30
N ASP A 46 -1.00 -15.96 13.50
CA ASP A 46 -1.09 -15.29 14.78
C ASP A 46 -2.34 -15.70 15.57
N THR A 47 -3.06 -16.71 15.12
CA THR A 47 -4.32 -17.15 15.75
C THR A 47 -4.16 -17.56 17.20
N GLU A 48 -3.07 -18.24 17.54
CA GLU A 48 -2.81 -18.67 18.92
C GLU A 48 -2.44 -17.50 19.82
N ILE A 49 -1.72 -16.54 19.28
CA ILE A 49 -1.36 -15.31 19.98
C ILE A 49 -2.61 -14.49 20.25
N GLU A 50 -3.54 -14.48 19.29
CA GLU A 50 -4.81 -13.78 19.42
C GLU A 50 -5.66 -14.27 20.57
N LYS A 51 -5.55 -15.54 20.93
CA LYS A 51 -6.28 -16.12 22.07
C LYS A 51 -5.75 -15.66 23.41
N THR A 52 -4.50 -15.20 23.47
CA THR A 52 -3.85 -14.81 24.72
C THR A 52 -3.78 -13.30 24.92
N LYS A 53 -4.00 -12.52 23.89
CA LYS A 53 -3.98 -11.05 23.92
C LYS A 53 -5.38 -10.48 23.70
N GLY A 54 -5.59 -9.25 24.11
CA GLY A 54 -6.83 -8.54 23.79
C GLY A 54 -6.92 -8.25 22.29
N MET A 55 -8.15 -8.24 21.76
CA MET A 55 -8.38 -8.04 20.32
C MET A 55 -7.79 -6.73 19.79
N GLY A 56 -7.86 -5.66 20.59
CA GLY A 56 -7.32 -4.36 20.19
C GLY A 56 -5.82 -4.36 20.03
N GLU A 57 -5.10 -4.99 20.94
CA GLU A 57 -3.65 -5.09 20.89
C GLU A 57 -3.17 -5.86 19.66
N ILE A 58 -3.83 -6.97 19.37
CA ILE A 58 -3.49 -7.82 18.23
C ILE A 58 -3.70 -7.06 16.93
N HIS A 59 -4.81 -6.34 16.82
CA HIS A 59 -5.09 -5.55 15.62
C HIS A 59 -4.05 -4.46 15.40
N GLU A 60 -3.67 -3.74 16.45
CA GLU A 60 -2.66 -2.69 16.37
C GLU A 60 -1.29 -3.25 15.99
N ASP A 61 -0.90 -4.37 16.57
CA ASP A 61 0.38 -5.02 16.25
C ASP A 61 0.44 -5.45 14.79
N ARG A 62 -0.65 -6.00 14.26
CA ARG A 62 -0.73 -6.40 12.86
C ARG A 62 -0.63 -5.21 11.92
N VAL A 63 -1.35 -4.15 12.23
CA VAL A 63 -1.33 -2.93 11.43
C VAL A 63 0.08 -2.35 11.43
N GLN A 64 0.71 -2.26 12.59
CA GLN A 64 2.05 -1.70 12.67
C GLN A 64 3.08 -2.54 11.91
N ARG A 65 3.03 -3.86 12.01
CA ARG A 65 3.92 -4.74 11.24
C ARG A 65 3.72 -4.56 9.73
N LYS A 66 2.48 -4.45 9.31
CA LYS A 66 2.16 -4.23 7.89
C LYS A 66 2.74 -2.88 7.42
N VAL A 67 2.53 -1.83 8.19
CA VAL A 67 3.08 -0.50 7.89
C VAL A 67 4.61 -0.55 7.80
N ASP A 68 5.25 -1.18 8.79
CA ASP A 68 6.71 -1.27 8.83
C ASP A 68 7.27 -2.02 7.61
N ARG A 69 6.62 -3.09 7.20
CA ARG A 69 7.07 -3.88 6.05
C ARG A 69 6.81 -3.19 4.70
N LEU A 70 6.03 -2.13 4.70
CA LEU A 70 5.74 -1.33 3.50
C LEU A 70 6.43 0.04 3.56
N SER A 71 7.33 0.24 4.52
CA SER A 71 7.95 1.55 4.77
C SER A 71 8.87 2.04 3.64
N ASP A 72 9.29 1.16 2.74
CA ASP A 72 10.07 1.54 1.56
C ASP A 72 9.19 2.03 0.40
N CYS A 73 7.87 1.94 0.55
CA CYS A 73 6.91 2.42 -0.44
C CYS A 73 6.50 3.85 -0.12
N LYS A 74 6.23 4.65 -1.14
CA LYS A 74 5.77 6.02 -0.97
C LYS A 74 4.27 6.16 -1.17
N ILE A 75 3.66 5.21 -1.87
CA ILE A 75 2.23 5.20 -2.18
C ILE A 75 1.70 3.79 -1.97
N ILE A 76 0.51 3.68 -1.41
CA ILE A 76 -0.21 2.41 -1.31
C ILE A 76 -1.61 2.61 -1.86
N TYR A 77 -1.96 1.85 -2.90
CA TYR A 77 -3.32 1.81 -3.44
C TYR A 77 -4.14 0.76 -2.72
N LEU A 78 -5.39 1.09 -2.41
CA LEU A 78 -6.30 0.21 -1.66
C LEU A 78 -7.75 0.62 -1.95
N THR A 79 -8.71 -0.20 -1.52
CA THR A 79 -10.13 0.14 -1.67
C THR A 79 -10.69 0.84 -0.44
N GLU A 80 -10.21 0.49 0.75
CA GLU A 80 -10.62 1.08 2.01
C GLU A 80 -9.48 1.07 3.02
N ILE A 81 -9.47 2.06 3.91
CA ILE A 81 -8.51 2.11 5.01
C ILE A 81 -9.14 2.86 6.18
N GLY A 82 -8.94 2.36 7.40
CA GLY A 82 -9.39 3.03 8.61
C GLY A 82 -8.50 4.23 8.96
N GLY A 83 -9.08 5.21 9.65
CA GLY A 83 -8.35 6.42 10.06
C GLY A 83 -7.05 6.15 10.82
N PRO A 84 -7.05 5.27 11.84
CA PRO A 84 -5.81 4.96 12.57
C PRO A 84 -4.72 4.37 11.68
N SER A 85 -5.07 3.49 10.75
CA SER A 85 -4.11 2.91 9.81
C SER A 85 -3.56 3.97 8.87
N ALA A 86 -4.42 4.83 8.34
CA ALA A 86 -4.01 5.93 7.47
C ALA A 86 -3.04 6.88 8.18
N ALA A 87 -3.29 7.16 9.46
CA ALA A 87 -2.40 8.01 10.27
C ALA A 87 -1.02 7.36 10.43
N ARG A 88 -0.97 6.05 10.63
CA ARG A 88 0.31 5.33 10.76
C ARG A 88 1.11 5.37 9.46
N LEU A 89 0.44 5.22 8.31
CA LEU A 89 1.09 5.36 7.01
C LEU A 89 1.63 6.78 6.82
N ALA A 90 0.83 7.78 7.16
CA ALA A 90 1.25 9.18 7.03
C ALA A 90 2.50 9.49 7.85
N ARG A 91 2.62 8.92 9.05
CA ARG A 91 3.80 9.09 9.91
C ARG A 91 5.06 8.52 9.26
N LYS A 92 4.93 7.52 8.42
CA LYS A 92 6.05 6.91 7.69
C LYS A 92 6.28 7.59 6.33
N GLY A 93 5.52 8.63 6.02
CA GLY A 93 5.65 9.31 4.73
C GLY A 93 5.03 8.54 3.57
N ILE A 94 4.08 7.65 3.86
CA ILE A 94 3.41 6.84 2.85
C ILE A 94 2.03 7.42 2.57
N MET A 95 1.71 7.65 1.29
CA MET A 95 0.42 8.20 0.87
C MET A 95 -0.55 7.07 0.54
N PRO A 96 -1.64 6.89 1.31
CA PRO A 96 -2.68 5.94 0.93
C PRO A 96 -3.59 6.57 -0.15
N LEU A 97 -3.81 5.84 -1.23
CA LEU A 97 -4.70 6.27 -2.31
C LEU A 97 -5.84 5.27 -2.45
N LYS A 98 -7.03 5.74 -2.08
CA LYS A 98 -8.24 4.94 -2.14
C LYS A 98 -8.81 4.98 -3.55
N VAL A 99 -9.06 3.80 -4.14
CA VAL A 99 -9.74 3.73 -5.43
C VAL A 99 -11.25 3.60 -5.20
N LYS A 100 -12.03 4.39 -5.93
CA LYS A 100 -13.48 4.41 -5.77
C LYS A 100 -14.18 3.28 -6.51
N GLU A 101 -13.58 2.84 -7.61
CA GLU A 101 -14.09 1.76 -8.43
C GLU A 101 -12.98 0.75 -8.63
N MET A 102 -13.34 -0.47 -9.00
CA MET A 102 -12.33 -1.47 -9.28
C MET A 102 -11.45 -1.03 -10.46
N VAL A 103 -10.15 -0.94 -10.22
CA VAL A 103 -9.18 -0.64 -11.26
C VAL A 103 -8.12 -1.73 -11.26
N THR A 104 -7.51 -1.96 -12.40
CA THR A 104 -6.36 -2.86 -12.46
C THR A 104 -5.13 -2.11 -11.98
N ILE A 105 -4.14 -2.88 -11.52
CA ILE A 105 -2.85 -2.32 -11.12
C ILE A 105 -2.23 -1.60 -12.32
N GLU A 106 -2.32 -2.18 -13.51
CA GLU A 106 -1.79 -1.58 -14.72
C GLU A 106 -2.43 -0.22 -15.03
N GLU A 107 -3.76 -0.12 -14.94
CA GLU A 107 -4.47 1.14 -15.14
C GLU A 107 -4.03 2.20 -14.14
N ALA A 108 -3.89 1.82 -12.87
CA ALA A 108 -3.44 2.74 -11.82
C ALA A 108 -2.02 3.22 -12.09
N LEU A 109 -1.13 2.31 -12.50
CA LEU A 109 0.26 2.66 -12.82
C LEU A 109 0.36 3.60 -14.03
N LYS A 110 -0.42 3.34 -15.07
CA LYS A 110 -0.43 4.20 -16.27
C LYS A 110 -0.90 5.61 -15.94
N LYS A 111 -1.96 5.71 -15.14
CA LYS A 111 -2.50 6.99 -14.71
C LYS A 111 -1.50 7.75 -13.82
N LEU A 112 -0.87 7.05 -12.90
CA LEU A 112 0.13 7.64 -12.01
C LEU A 112 1.34 8.13 -12.81
N LEU A 113 1.82 7.32 -13.76
CA LEU A 113 2.93 7.68 -14.62
C LEU A 113 2.60 8.92 -15.46
N ASP A 114 1.40 8.96 -16.02
CA ASP A 114 0.96 10.13 -16.80
C ASP A 114 0.93 11.39 -15.94
N THR A 115 0.38 11.30 -14.73
CA THR A 115 0.37 12.42 -13.78
C THR A 115 1.78 12.88 -13.45
N LEU A 116 2.68 11.93 -13.22
CA LEU A 116 4.07 12.22 -12.90
C LEU A 116 4.78 12.96 -14.04
N ARG A 117 4.49 12.59 -15.28
CA ARG A 117 5.12 13.18 -16.48
C ARG A 117 4.54 14.54 -16.87
N THR A 118 3.28 14.79 -16.52
CA THR A 118 2.59 16.01 -16.97
C THR A 118 2.46 17.07 -15.90
N SER A 119 1.75 16.76 -14.81
CA SER A 119 1.46 17.75 -13.78
C SER A 119 1.38 17.10 -12.40
N PRO A 120 2.54 16.68 -11.84
CA PRO A 120 2.52 16.03 -10.53
C PRO A 120 2.15 17.02 -9.43
N PRO A 121 1.23 16.64 -8.53
CA PRO A 121 0.95 17.47 -7.35
C PRO A 121 2.19 17.56 -6.45
N PRO A 122 2.25 18.59 -5.57
CA PRO A 122 3.43 18.78 -4.72
C PRO A 122 3.86 17.55 -3.91
N TRP A 123 2.90 16.81 -3.35
CA TRP A 123 3.22 15.63 -2.56
C TRP A 123 3.89 14.53 -3.39
N LEU A 124 3.48 14.40 -4.65
CA LEU A 124 4.06 13.39 -5.56
C LEU A 124 5.47 13.79 -5.97
N ARG A 125 5.69 15.07 -6.27
CA ARG A 125 7.03 15.58 -6.57
C ARG A 125 7.98 15.35 -5.40
N LYS A 126 7.50 15.63 -4.17
CA LYS A 126 8.28 15.41 -2.96
C LYS A 126 8.62 13.94 -2.77
N ALA A 127 7.66 13.05 -3.00
CA ALA A 127 7.90 11.61 -2.89
C ALA A 127 8.96 11.13 -3.88
N MET A 128 8.94 11.64 -5.11
CA MET A 128 9.95 11.29 -6.13
C MET A 128 11.33 11.82 -5.77
N ASN A 129 11.41 13.02 -5.23
CA ASN A 129 12.69 13.64 -4.87
C ASN A 129 13.35 13.00 -3.65
N ASN A 130 12.56 12.30 -2.82
CA ASN A 130 13.05 11.66 -1.59
C ASN A 130 13.35 10.17 -1.77
N THR A 131 13.41 9.68 -3.00
CA THR A 131 13.74 8.26 -3.28
C THR A 131 15.17 8.03 -3.80
#